data_772cb634edf75b210551611235b674ff
#
_entry.id   772cb634edf75b210551611235b674ff
#
_cell.length_a   1.000
_cell.length_b   1.000
_cell.length_c   1.000
_cell.angle_alpha   90.00
_cell.angle_beta   90.00
_cell.angle_gamma   90.00
#
_symmetry.space_group_name_H-M   'P 1'
#
loop_
_entity.id
_entity.type
_entity.pdbx_description
1 polymer ?
#
loop_
_entity_poly.entity_id
_entity_poly.type
_entity_poly.pdbx_seq_one_letter_code
_entity_poly.pdbx_strand_id
1 'polypeptide(L)'
;MNNLFVHRRWKKVEYDYFETTFEDIYDLWSEGLWPGRVSKIEDRSALSFNYSMRKNYKNVSITKQRKLIWENKPTFWVAKEGDKLIGVNSGFKTNNDLYRSRGLYVIPEKRSQGISRMLLKLTIETAKKENCGVIWTMPRQTALLAYESVGFQKIGGWIDDEFEFGPNCIAIKQIL
;
A
#
# COMPACT_ATOMS: atom_id res chain seq x y z
N MET A 1 23.73 23.57 43.93
CA MET A 1 22.58 23.18 43.05
C MET A 1 23.13 22.37 41.90
N ASN A 2 23.00 21.03 41.98
CA ASN A 2 23.53 20.14 40.95
C ASN A 2 22.42 19.87 39.92
N ASN A 3 22.58 20.41 38.71
CA ASN A 3 21.75 20.08 37.58
C ASN A 3 22.13 18.68 37.05
N LEU A 4 21.37 17.66 37.42
CA LEU A 4 21.45 16.35 36.82
C LEU A 4 20.74 16.39 35.47
N PHE A 5 21.49 16.60 34.39
CA PHE A 5 21.03 16.34 33.04
C PHE A 5 20.96 14.84 32.83
N VAL A 6 19.76 14.27 32.97
CA VAL A 6 19.48 12.87 32.58
C VAL A 6 19.42 12.81 31.06
N HIS A 7 20.52 12.43 30.41
CA HIS A 7 20.50 12.04 29.01
C HIS A 7 19.71 10.75 28.85
N ARG A 8 18.41 10.85 28.61
CA ARG A 8 17.61 9.71 28.12
C ARG A 8 18.08 9.40 26.69
N ARG A 9 18.97 8.41 26.54
CA ARG A 9 19.20 7.78 25.24
C ARG A 9 17.91 7.04 24.88
N TRP A 10 17.14 7.61 23.95
CA TRP A 10 16.04 6.88 23.32
C TRP A 10 16.68 5.77 22.48
N LYS A 11 16.47 4.51 22.85
CA LYS A 11 16.81 3.40 21.96
C LYS A 11 15.96 3.59 20.70
N LYS A 12 16.60 3.77 19.55
CA LYS A 12 15.92 3.77 18.26
C LYS A 12 15.30 2.37 18.11
N VAL A 13 13.98 2.28 18.07
CA VAL A 13 13.30 1.01 17.81
C VAL A 13 13.64 0.65 16.37
N GLU A 14 14.26 -0.49 16.19
CA GLU A 14 14.59 -1.03 14.88
C GLU A 14 13.50 -2.03 14.50
N TYR A 15 12.94 -1.87 13.30
CA TYR A 15 11.92 -2.74 12.74
C TYR A 15 12.52 -3.57 11.62
N ASP A 16 12.21 -4.85 11.60
CA ASP A 16 12.57 -5.73 10.49
C ASP A 16 11.53 -5.61 9.37
N TYR A 17 12.01 -5.53 8.12
CA TYR A 17 11.18 -5.46 6.93
C TYR A 17 11.55 -6.59 5.97
N PHE A 18 10.57 -7.39 5.58
CA PHE A 18 10.79 -8.51 4.66
C PHE A 18 9.54 -8.85 3.85
N GLU A 19 9.74 -9.60 2.79
CA GLU A 19 8.67 -10.17 1.99
C GLU A 19 8.19 -11.49 2.60
N THR A 20 6.88 -11.72 2.59
CA THR A 20 6.27 -12.92 3.15
C THR A 20 5.08 -13.40 2.31
N THR A 21 4.35 -14.40 2.78
CA THR A 21 3.19 -14.97 2.11
C THR A 21 1.88 -14.33 2.59
N PHE A 22 0.79 -14.61 1.88
CA PHE A 22 -0.54 -14.15 2.30
C PHE A 22 -1.02 -14.84 3.58
N GLU A 23 -0.66 -16.10 3.73
CA GLU A 23 -0.99 -16.92 4.90
C GLU A 23 -0.44 -16.30 6.18
N ASP A 24 0.81 -15.83 6.14
CA ASP A 24 1.48 -15.23 7.30
C ASP A 24 0.85 -13.91 7.75
N ILE A 25 0.22 -13.18 6.81
CA ILE A 25 -0.39 -11.87 7.10
C ILE A 25 -1.90 -11.95 7.27
N TYR A 26 -2.49 -13.13 7.16
CA TYR A 26 -3.95 -13.28 7.08
C TYR A 26 -4.68 -12.61 8.25
N ASP A 27 -4.24 -12.82 9.47
CA ASP A 27 -4.86 -12.22 10.67
C ASP A 27 -4.74 -10.69 10.65
N LEU A 28 -3.53 -10.17 10.36
CA LEU A 28 -3.31 -8.73 10.25
C LEU A 28 -4.17 -8.10 9.15
N TRP A 29 -4.41 -8.84 8.08
CA TRP A 29 -5.21 -8.43 6.95
C TRP A 29 -6.72 -8.50 7.19
N SER A 30 -7.21 -9.62 7.75
CA SER A 30 -8.63 -9.85 7.97
C SER A 30 -9.16 -9.10 9.21
N GLU A 31 -8.40 -9.06 10.29
CA GLU A 31 -8.81 -8.44 11.53
C GLU A 31 -8.47 -6.94 11.59
N GLY A 32 -7.30 -6.57 11.09
CA GLY A 32 -6.81 -5.20 11.16
C GLY A 32 -7.28 -4.32 10.02
N LEU A 33 -7.08 -4.76 8.78
CA LEU A 33 -7.35 -3.93 7.61
C LEU A 33 -8.82 -3.95 7.20
N TRP A 34 -9.46 -5.11 7.23
CA TRP A 34 -10.86 -5.30 6.84
C TRP A 34 -11.66 -6.16 7.83
N PRO A 35 -11.84 -5.72 9.08
CA PRO A 35 -12.57 -6.49 10.08
C PRO A 35 -14.00 -6.80 9.63
N GLY A 36 -14.44 -8.02 9.90
CA GLY A 36 -15.79 -8.50 9.57
C GLY A 36 -16.04 -8.74 8.08
N ARG A 37 -15.01 -8.75 7.23
CA ARG A 37 -15.16 -9.00 5.79
C ARG A 37 -14.40 -10.26 5.38
N VAL A 38 -15.08 -11.17 4.70
CA VAL A 38 -14.42 -12.29 4.02
C VAL A 38 -13.56 -11.74 2.90
N SER A 39 -12.28 -11.90 3.04
CA SER A 39 -11.30 -11.24 2.22
C SER A 39 -10.46 -12.27 1.50
N LYS A 40 -10.88 -12.67 0.30
CA LYS A 40 -10.04 -13.45 -0.61
C LYS A 40 -9.13 -12.51 -1.39
N ILE A 41 -7.89 -12.89 -1.58
CA ILE A 41 -6.95 -12.05 -2.35
C ILE A 41 -7.38 -11.90 -3.80
N GLU A 42 -8.00 -12.93 -4.35
CA GLU A 42 -8.50 -12.99 -5.72
C GLU A 42 -9.62 -11.98 -5.99
N ASP A 43 -10.49 -11.74 -5.01
CA ASP A 43 -11.61 -10.80 -5.15
C ASP A 43 -11.15 -9.34 -5.29
N ARG A 44 -9.88 -9.07 -4.99
CA ARG A 44 -9.30 -7.72 -4.89
C ARG A 44 -8.56 -7.28 -6.13
N SER A 45 -8.20 -8.22 -6.93
CA SER A 45 -7.56 -7.97 -8.21
C SER A 45 -8.54 -7.64 -9.32
N ALA A 46 -9.85 -7.64 -9.00
CA ALA A 46 -10.93 -7.38 -9.96
C ALA A 46 -11.02 -5.93 -10.47
N LEU A 47 -10.04 -5.08 -10.18
CA LEU A 47 -10.00 -3.72 -10.71
C LEU A 47 -8.90 -3.60 -11.77
N SER A 48 -9.31 -3.18 -12.96
CA SER A 48 -8.39 -2.76 -14.01
C SER A 48 -8.25 -1.23 -14.00
N PHE A 49 -7.04 -0.77 -14.05
CA PHE A 49 -6.70 0.64 -14.13
C PHE A 49 -6.07 0.93 -15.48
N ASN A 50 -6.66 1.85 -16.22
CA ASN A 50 -6.10 2.35 -17.46
C ASN A 50 -5.62 3.77 -17.26
N TYR A 51 -4.36 3.99 -17.56
CA TYR A 51 -3.72 5.28 -17.50
C TYR A 51 -2.99 5.54 -18.81
N SER A 52 -3.30 6.66 -19.43
CA SER A 52 -2.54 7.13 -20.58
C SER A 52 -2.28 8.62 -20.48
N MET A 53 -1.05 9.02 -20.75
CA MET A 53 -0.67 10.41 -20.96
C MET A 53 -0.66 10.71 -22.47
N ARG A 54 -1.66 11.40 -22.98
CA ARG A 54 -1.62 11.99 -24.33
C ARG A 54 -1.57 13.51 -24.18
N LYS A 55 -0.48 14.13 -24.68
CA LYS A 55 -0.34 15.59 -24.87
C LYS A 55 -1.16 16.44 -23.89
N ASN A 56 -0.81 16.44 -22.61
CA ASN A 56 -1.43 17.21 -21.54
C ASN A 56 -2.79 16.74 -21.00
N TYR A 57 -3.33 15.60 -21.46
CA TYR A 57 -4.54 14.99 -20.89
C TYR A 57 -4.21 13.66 -20.22
N LYS A 58 -4.55 13.57 -18.92
CA LYS A 58 -4.46 12.32 -18.17
C LYS A 58 -5.80 11.60 -18.30
N ASN A 59 -5.84 10.53 -19.08
CA ASN A 59 -7.00 9.63 -19.07
C ASN A 59 -6.82 8.57 -18.01
N VAL A 60 -7.73 8.55 -17.08
CA VAL A 60 -7.79 7.54 -16.00
C VAL A 60 -9.16 6.91 -16.02
N SER A 61 -9.20 5.60 -16.13
CA SER A 61 -10.43 4.84 -15.96
C SER A 61 -10.19 3.62 -15.08
N ILE A 62 -11.19 3.32 -14.26
CA ILE A 62 -11.22 2.10 -13.46
C ILE A 62 -12.43 1.30 -13.89
N THR A 63 -12.23 0.01 -14.14
CA THR A 63 -13.28 -0.92 -14.47
C THR A 63 -13.22 -2.15 -13.56
N LYS A 64 -14.38 -2.61 -13.08
CA LYS A 64 -14.49 -3.92 -12.45
C LYS A 64 -14.38 -4.98 -13.53
N GLN A 65 -13.46 -5.92 -13.35
CA GLN A 65 -13.39 -7.12 -14.19
C GLN A 65 -14.12 -8.28 -13.50
N ARG A 66 -14.92 -9.02 -14.26
CA ARG A 66 -15.67 -10.15 -13.72
C ARG A 66 -14.80 -11.37 -13.39
N LYS A 67 -13.63 -11.49 -14.01
CA LYS A 67 -12.65 -12.55 -13.78
C LYS A 67 -11.26 -12.00 -14.01
N LEU A 68 -10.41 -12.05 -12.98
CA LEU A 68 -8.99 -11.80 -13.12
C LEU A 68 -8.27 -13.13 -13.08
N ILE A 69 -7.43 -13.33 -14.09
CA ILE A 69 -6.43 -14.37 -14.07
C ILE A 69 -5.17 -13.70 -13.52
N TRP A 70 -4.67 -14.19 -12.40
CA TRP A 70 -3.40 -13.74 -11.87
C TRP A 70 -2.27 -14.22 -12.78
N GLU A 71 -1.82 -13.33 -13.67
CA GLU A 71 -0.60 -13.58 -14.44
C GLU A 71 0.64 -13.26 -13.62
N ASN A 72 0.50 -12.47 -12.58
CA ASN A 72 1.62 -12.01 -11.76
C ASN A 72 1.36 -12.28 -10.27
N LYS A 73 2.34 -12.87 -9.62
CA LYS A 73 2.30 -13.18 -8.19
C LYS A 73 2.30 -11.90 -7.35
N PRO A 74 1.37 -11.73 -6.40
CA PRO A 74 1.40 -10.60 -5.48
C PRO A 74 2.57 -10.69 -4.50
N THR A 75 3.10 -9.55 -4.10
CA THR A 75 4.13 -9.40 -3.08
C THR A 75 3.52 -8.85 -1.82
N PHE A 76 3.94 -9.33 -0.66
CA PHE A 76 3.51 -8.83 0.65
C PHE A 76 4.75 -8.40 1.45
N TRP A 77 4.92 -7.09 1.58
CA TRP A 77 5.94 -6.52 2.45
C TRP A 77 5.37 -6.32 3.84
N VAL A 78 6.11 -6.76 4.85
CA VAL A 78 5.72 -6.64 6.26
C VAL A 78 6.76 -5.89 7.07
N ALA A 79 6.30 -5.31 8.17
CA ALA A 79 7.12 -4.78 9.25
C ALA A 79 6.91 -5.65 10.48
N LYS A 80 8.00 -6.00 11.17
CA LYS A 80 8.01 -6.85 12.37
C LYS A 80 8.75 -6.15 13.50
N GLU A 81 8.25 -6.31 14.72
CA GLU A 81 8.93 -5.93 15.96
C GLU A 81 8.98 -7.15 16.88
N GLY A 82 10.17 -7.65 17.19
CA GLY A 82 10.32 -8.94 17.85
C GLY A 82 9.64 -10.04 17.03
N ASP A 83 8.70 -10.77 17.60
CA ASP A 83 7.95 -11.82 16.89
C ASP A 83 6.61 -11.38 16.32
N LYS A 84 6.22 -10.11 16.52
CA LYS A 84 4.92 -9.59 16.11
C LYS A 84 4.98 -8.86 14.77
N LEU A 85 4.13 -9.23 13.83
CA LEU A 85 3.87 -8.43 12.62
C LEU A 85 3.06 -7.19 13.00
N ILE A 86 3.54 -6.02 12.60
CA ILE A 86 2.98 -4.72 12.99
C ILE A 86 2.51 -3.87 11.81
N GLY A 87 2.82 -4.29 10.60
CA GLY A 87 2.37 -3.61 9.40
C GLY A 87 2.55 -4.43 8.14
N VAL A 88 1.78 -4.11 7.11
CA VAL A 88 1.79 -4.78 5.82
C VAL A 88 1.45 -3.80 4.70
N ASN A 89 2.01 -4.03 3.52
CA ASN A 89 1.52 -3.52 2.25
C ASN A 89 1.69 -4.58 1.17
N SER A 90 0.69 -4.76 0.32
CA SER A 90 0.82 -5.65 -0.83
C SER A 90 1.00 -4.86 -2.12
N GLY A 91 1.56 -5.53 -3.11
CA GLY A 91 1.66 -5.01 -4.45
C GLY A 91 1.62 -6.11 -5.50
N PHE A 92 1.14 -5.77 -6.68
CA PHE A 92 1.06 -6.68 -7.81
C PHE A 92 0.94 -5.93 -9.13
N LYS A 93 1.48 -6.53 -10.17
CA LYS A 93 1.38 -6.02 -11.53
C LYS A 93 -0.03 -6.20 -12.07
N THR A 94 -0.65 -5.14 -12.57
CA THR A 94 -2.00 -5.15 -13.13
C THR A 94 -2.01 -5.22 -14.66
N ASN A 95 -0.94 -4.75 -15.30
CA ASN A 95 -0.63 -4.92 -16.72
C ASN A 95 0.88 -4.69 -16.93
N ASN A 96 1.33 -4.67 -18.20
CA ASN A 96 2.76 -4.62 -18.53
C ASN A 96 3.53 -3.44 -17.94
N ASP A 97 2.87 -2.31 -17.66
CA ASP A 97 3.51 -1.08 -17.18
C ASP A 97 2.96 -0.58 -15.83
N LEU A 98 1.88 -1.19 -15.35
CA LEU A 98 1.16 -0.71 -14.17
C LEU A 98 1.27 -1.68 -13.00
N TYR A 99 1.69 -1.17 -11.86
CA TYR A 99 1.75 -1.88 -10.59
C TYR A 99 0.74 -1.31 -9.60
N ARG A 100 0.01 -2.14 -8.89
CA ARG A 100 -0.94 -1.70 -7.87
C ARG A 100 -0.36 -1.91 -6.49
N SER A 101 -0.33 -0.86 -5.67
CA SER A 101 -0.16 -0.97 -4.22
C SER A 101 -1.53 -1.08 -3.55
N ARG A 102 -1.71 -2.05 -2.64
CA ARG A 102 -2.99 -2.29 -1.98
C ARG A 102 -2.81 -2.89 -0.59
N GLY A 103 -3.74 -2.53 0.31
CA GLY A 103 -3.77 -3.15 1.63
C GLY A 103 -2.71 -2.63 2.59
N LEU A 104 -2.36 -1.34 2.50
CA LEU A 104 -1.48 -0.70 3.46
C LEU A 104 -2.15 -0.64 4.84
N TYR A 105 -1.52 -1.28 5.82
CA TYR A 105 -1.96 -1.27 7.19
C TYR A 105 -0.77 -1.24 8.16
N VAL A 106 -0.93 -0.48 9.25
CA VAL A 106 -0.04 -0.49 10.42
C VAL A 106 -0.93 -0.51 11.65
N ILE A 107 -0.63 -1.38 12.60
CA ILE A 107 -1.39 -1.47 13.85
C ILE A 107 -1.43 -0.10 14.53
N PRO A 108 -2.54 0.26 15.23
CA PRO A 108 -2.74 1.60 15.77
C PRO A 108 -1.58 2.10 16.63
N GLU A 109 -1.03 1.25 17.49
CA GLU A 109 0.01 1.58 18.47
C GLU A 109 1.37 1.88 17.83
N LYS A 110 1.55 1.51 16.56
CA LYS A 110 2.80 1.70 15.81
C LYS A 110 2.71 2.73 14.67
N ARG A 111 1.57 3.43 14.60
CA ARG A 111 1.39 4.50 13.60
C ARG A 111 2.29 5.70 13.90
N SER A 112 2.45 6.56 12.90
CA SER A 112 3.28 7.78 12.96
C SER A 112 4.77 7.54 13.25
N GLN A 113 5.27 6.32 13.06
CA GLN A 113 6.68 5.93 13.26
C GLN A 113 7.42 5.65 11.94
N GLY A 114 6.85 6.05 10.81
CA GLY A 114 7.48 5.88 9.49
C GLY A 114 7.33 4.50 8.85
N ILE A 115 6.67 3.55 9.53
CA ILE A 115 6.53 2.15 9.06
C ILE A 115 5.82 2.10 7.70
N SER A 116 4.67 2.77 7.55
CA SER A 116 3.93 2.83 6.28
C SER A 116 4.78 3.38 5.14
N ARG A 117 5.60 4.40 5.42
CA ARG A 117 6.51 4.99 4.43
C ARG A 117 7.55 3.98 3.95
N MET A 118 8.11 3.16 4.86
CA MET A 118 9.08 2.13 4.50
C MET A 118 8.41 1.01 3.68
N LEU A 119 7.27 0.50 4.10
CA LEU A 119 6.50 -0.51 3.36
C LEU A 119 6.17 -0.05 1.94
N LEU A 120 5.75 1.20 1.78
CA LEU A 120 5.47 1.77 0.47
C LEU A 120 6.73 1.90 -0.40
N LYS A 121 7.87 2.29 0.17
CA LYS A 121 9.16 2.34 -0.55
C LYS A 121 9.55 0.97 -1.07
N LEU A 122 9.45 -0.08 -0.26
CA LEU A 122 9.75 -1.45 -0.66
C LEU A 122 8.82 -1.92 -1.79
N THR A 123 7.54 -1.60 -1.71
CA THR A 123 6.58 -1.90 -2.78
C THR A 123 6.91 -1.15 -4.08
N ILE A 124 7.36 0.12 -4.00
CA ILE A 124 7.80 0.89 -5.16
C ILE A 124 9.05 0.25 -5.78
N GLU A 125 10.02 -0.17 -4.98
CA GLU A 125 11.21 -0.83 -5.49
C GLU A 125 10.89 -2.19 -6.15
N THR A 126 9.90 -2.93 -5.64
CA THR A 126 9.41 -4.14 -6.30
C THR A 126 8.80 -3.81 -7.67
N ALA A 127 7.96 -2.77 -7.75
CA ALA A 127 7.37 -2.34 -9.01
C ALA A 127 8.42 -1.96 -10.06
N LYS A 128 9.50 -1.31 -9.64
CA LYS A 128 10.65 -0.99 -10.53
C LYS A 128 11.36 -2.26 -11.00
N LYS A 129 11.61 -3.22 -10.12
CA LYS A 129 12.23 -4.51 -10.47
C LYS A 129 11.38 -5.30 -11.46
N GLU A 130 10.07 -5.14 -11.41
CA GLU A 130 9.13 -5.73 -12.37
C GLU A 130 8.95 -4.88 -13.65
N ASN A 131 9.78 -3.86 -13.85
CA ASN A 131 9.78 -2.96 -15.02
C ASN A 131 8.44 -2.26 -15.24
N CYS A 132 7.76 -1.83 -14.18
CA CYS A 132 6.57 -1.01 -14.26
C CYS A 132 6.96 0.47 -14.25
N GLY A 133 6.37 1.27 -15.14
CA GLY A 133 6.60 2.71 -15.21
C GLY A 133 5.75 3.51 -14.24
N VAL A 134 4.60 2.96 -13.84
CA VAL A 134 3.64 3.62 -12.95
C VAL A 134 3.17 2.68 -11.86
N ILE A 135 3.17 3.19 -10.64
CA ILE A 135 2.48 2.54 -9.51
C ILE A 135 1.22 3.34 -9.15
N TRP A 136 0.12 2.64 -8.91
CA TRP A 136 -1.16 3.24 -8.59
C TRP A 136 -1.82 2.60 -7.37
N THR A 137 -2.77 3.28 -6.78
CA THR A 137 -3.51 2.82 -5.59
C THR A 137 -4.87 3.51 -5.49
N MET A 138 -5.74 2.98 -4.65
CA MET A 138 -7.00 3.60 -4.26
C MET A 138 -7.04 3.79 -2.74
N PRO A 139 -6.34 4.79 -2.18
CA PRO A 139 -6.31 4.99 -0.75
C PRO A 139 -7.63 5.56 -0.24
N ARG A 140 -7.98 5.18 0.98
CA ARG A 140 -8.96 5.92 1.79
C ARG A 140 -8.39 7.26 2.22
N GLN A 141 -9.25 8.17 2.64
CA GLN A 141 -8.83 9.50 3.11
C GLN A 141 -7.75 9.42 4.22
N THR A 142 -7.91 8.50 5.17
CA THR A 142 -6.97 8.32 6.28
C THR A 142 -5.60 7.78 5.86
N ALA A 143 -5.50 7.14 4.69
CA ALA A 143 -4.26 6.57 4.18
C ALA A 143 -3.54 7.47 3.15
N LEU A 144 -4.23 8.45 2.57
CA LEU A 144 -3.70 9.27 1.47
C LEU A 144 -2.37 9.94 1.82
N LEU A 145 -2.25 10.54 3.00
CA LEU A 145 -1.03 11.21 3.44
C LEU A 145 0.19 10.28 3.48
N ALA A 146 0.00 8.99 3.80
CA ALA A 146 1.10 8.03 3.77
C ALA A 146 1.60 7.82 2.33
N TYR A 147 0.71 7.71 1.36
CA TYR A 147 1.07 7.59 -0.05
C TYR A 147 1.72 8.87 -0.60
N GLU A 148 1.17 10.03 -0.28
CA GLU A 148 1.73 11.33 -0.68
C GLU A 148 3.15 11.51 -0.13
N SER A 149 3.43 11.02 1.09
CA SER A 149 4.76 11.09 1.71
C SER A 149 5.86 10.36 0.94
N VAL A 150 5.50 9.48 0.01
CA VAL A 150 6.43 8.77 -0.89
C VAL A 150 6.25 9.17 -2.36
N GLY A 151 5.53 10.26 -2.61
CA GLY A 151 5.43 10.91 -3.90
C GLY A 151 4.27 10.45 -4.79
N PHE A 152 3.26 9.79 -4.24
CA PHE A 152 2.00 9.61 -4.96
C PHE A 152 1.27 10.94 -5.08
N GLN A 153 0.54 11.10 -6.17
CA GLN A 153 -0.30 12.26 -6.45
C GLN A 153 -1.75 11.81 -6.62
N LYS A 154 -2.65 12.45 -5.88
CA LYS A 154 -4.09 12.24 -6.03
C LYS A 154 -4.55 12.72 -7.41
N ILE A 155 -5.42 11.94 -8.05
CA ILE A 155 -6.03 12.28 -9.34
C ILE A 155 -7.56 12.28 -9.17
N GLY A 156 -8.19 13.35 -9.60
CA GLY A 156 -9.64 13.46 -9.55
C GLY A 156 -10.23 13.64 -8.14
N GLY A 157 -11.52 13.40 -8.02
CA GLY A 157 -12.29 13.48 -6.79
C GLY A 157 -12.20 12.25 -5.90
N TRP A 158 -13.04 12.21 -4.88
CA TRP A 158 -13.32 11.02 -4.09
C TRP A 158 -14.37 10.18 -4.81
N ILE A 159 -14.22 8.88 -4.73
CA ILE A 159 -15.10 7.86 -5.30
C ILE A 159 -15.75 7.14 -4.13
N ASP A 160 -17.06 7.10 -4.10
CA ASP A 160 -17.81 6.37 -3.08
C ASP A 160 -17.65 4.84 -3.23
N ASP A 161 -18.42 4.05 -2.50
CA ASP A 161 -18.27 2.60 -2.33
C ASP A 161 -18.40 1.73 -3.60
N GLU A 162 -18.31 2.31 -4.78
CA GLU A 162 -18.52 1.61 -6.05
C GLU A 162 -17.46 0.53 -6.33
N PHE A 163 -16.20 0.80 -6.03
CA PHE A 163 -15.08 -0.09 -6.40
C PHE A 163 -14.37 -0.71 -5.21
N GLU A 164 -14.24 0.03 -4.14
CA GLU A 164 -13.52 -0.36 -2.93
C GLU A 164 -14.34 0.01 -1.70
N PHE A 165 -13.86 -0.32 -0.53
CA PHE A 165 -14.48 0.08 0.74
C PHE A 165 -14.12 1.53 1.01
N GLY A 166 -14.91 2.47 0.50
CA GLY A 166 -14.58 3.85 0.43
C GLY A 166 -15.24 4.78 1.42
N PRO A 167 -15.14 6.09 1.21
CA PRO A 167 -14.68 6.72 -0.02
C PRO A 167 -13.17 6.58 -0.26
N ASN A 168 -12.80 6.33 -1.51
CA ASN A 168 -11.43 6.19 -1.98
C ASN A 168 -11.12 7.27 -3.02
N CYS A 169 -9.86 7.56 -3.26
CA CYS A 169 -9.45 8.32 -4.44
C CYS A 169 -8.47 7.50 -5.27
N ILE A 170 -8.20 7.94 -6.48
CA ILE A 170 -7.08 7.40 -7.27
C ILE A 170 -5.84 8.19 -6.92
N ALA A 171 -4.74 7.49 -6.66
CA ALA A 171 -3.43 8.10 -6.53
C ALA A 171 -2.41 7.32 -7.34
N ILE A 172 -1.50 8.04 -8.01
CA ILE A 172 -0.46 7.45 -8.86
C ILE A 172 0.90 8.04 -8.54
N LYS A 173 1.94 7.28 -8.90
CA LYS A 173 3.33 7.73 -8.93
C LYS A 173 4.02 7.17 -10.17
N GLN A 174 4.67 8.03 -10.94
CA GLN A 174 5.62 7.61 -11.97
C GLN A 174 6.93 7.16 -11.29
N ILE A 175 7.50 6.04 -11.71
CA ILE A 175 8.64 5.40 -11.05
C ILE A 175 9.80 5.05 -11.99
N LEU A 176 9.61 5.17 -13.30
CA LEU A 176 10.64 5.05 -14.35
C LEU A 176 10.66 6.32 -15.20
#